data_1e356146c817182aa1acf957c4a68950
#
_entry.id   1e356146c817182aa1acf957c4a68950
#
_cell.length_a   1.000
_cell.length_b   1.000
_cell.length_c   1.000
_cell.angle_alpha   90.00
_cell.angle_beta   90.00
_cell.angle_gamma   90.00
#
_symmetry.space_group_name_H-M   'P 1'
#
loop_
_entity.id
_entity.type
_entity.pdbx_description
1 polymer ?
#
loop_
_entity_poly.entity_id
_entity_poly.type
_entity_poly.pdbx_seq_one_letter_code
_entity_poly.pdbx_strand_id
1 'polypeptide(L)'
;MNFNESCYSLLKKVPKGKVTTYKALAEALGTKAYRAVGNAMNKNPDAPIVPCHRVINANGSLGGYAYGLEKKIRLLKSEGIKIKNHKINLDQYEFVFKMKESV
;
A
#
# COMPACT_ATOMS: atom_id res chain seq x y z
N MET A 1 1.97 19.49 -6.25
CA MET A 1 1.37 18.19 -6.00
C MET A 1 0.90 18.13 -4.54
N ASN A 2 -0.36 17.81 -4.31
CA ASN A 2 -0.87 17.73 -2.94
C ASN A 2 -0.47 16.39 -2.29
N PHE A 3 -0.78 16.26 -1.00
CA PHE A 3 -0.38 15.08 -0.24
C PHE A 3 -0.95 13.77 -0.83
N ASN A 4 -2.23 13.78 -1.21
CA ASN A 4 -2.87 12.59 -1.77
C ASN A 4 -2.21 12.19 -3.09
N GLU A 5 -1.93 13.15 -3.96
CA GLU A 5 -1.25 12.89 -5.22
C GLU A 5 0.15 12.33 -5.01
N SER A 6 0.86 12.82 -3.98
CA SER A 6 2.18 12.30 -3.63
C SER A 6 2.09 10.84 -3.19
N CYS A 7 1.07 10.50 -2.39
CA CYS A 7 0.82 9.11 -2.01
C CYS A 7 0.57 8.23 -3.23
N TYR A 8 -0.27 8.70 -4.15
CA TYR A 8 -0.61 7.92 -5.35
C TYR A 8 0.59 7.72 -6.25
N SER A 9 1.43 8.75 -6.39
CA SER A 9 2.64 8.69 -7.20
C SER A 9 3.60 7.62 -6.69
N LEU A 10 3.81 7.57 -5.36
CA LEU A 10 4.64 6.54 -4.75
C LEU A 10 4.02 5.16 -4.88
N LEU A 11 2.73 5.07 -4.65
CA LEU A 11 2.03 3.79 -4.66
C LEU A 11 2.09 3.13 -6.04
N LYS A 12 2.07 3.92 -7.10
CA LYS A 12 2.20 3.41 -8.47
C LYS A 12 3.51 2.67 -8.71
N LYS A 13 4.51 2.90 -7.87
CA LYS A 13 5.79 2.19 -7.99
C LYS A 13 5.74 0.77 -7.44
N VAL A 14 4.72 0.45 -6.64
CA VAL A 14 4.56 -0.89 -6.06
C VAL A 14 4.02 -1.82 -7.15
N PRO A 15 4.82 -2.81 -7.59
CA PRO A 15 4.40 -3.65 -8.71
C PRO A 15 3.40 -4.72 -8.28
N LYS A 16 2.75 -5.32 -9.28
CA LYS A 16 1.92 -6.49 -9.09
C LYS A 16 2.74 -7.59 -8.41
N GLY A 17 2.18 -8.24 -7.41
CA GLY A 17 2.88 -9.29 -6.67
C GLY A 17 3.65 -8.78 -5.46
N LYS A 18 3.60 -7.49 -5.19
CA LYS A 18 4.22 -6.89 -4.01
C LYS A 18 3.22 -6.03 -3.25
N VAL A 19 3.51 -5.78 -1.99
CA VAL A 19 2.69 -4.90 -1.14
C VAL A 19 3.60 -3.89 -0.45
N THR A 20 2.98 -2.82 0.05
CA THR A 20 3.65 -1.87 0.93
C THR A 20 2.77 -1.66 2.16
N THR A 21 3.24 -0.85 3.10
CA THR A 21 2.49 -0.56 4.31
C THR A 21 2.20 0.93 4.41
N TYR A 22 1.17 1.28 5.18
CA TYR A 22 0.88 2.69 5.45
C TYR A 22 2.09 3.39 6.06
N LYS A 23 2.81 2.69 6.93
CA LYS A 23 4.02 3.23 7.54
C LYS A 23 5.11 3.49 6.51
N ALA A 24 5.35 2.54 5.61
CA ALA A 24 6.39 2.68 4.58
C ALA A 24 6.08 3.84 3.64
N LEU A 25 4.81 4.00 3.24
CA LEU A 25 4.40 5.12 2.41
C LEU A 25 4.63 6.45 3.12
N ALA A 26 4.22 6.55 4.39
CA ALA A 26 4.41 7.77 5.16
C ALA A 26 5.89 8.11 5.29
N GLU A 27 6.71 7.12 5.61
CA GLU A 27 8.16 7.33 5.76
C GLU A 27 8.80 7.76 4.44
N ALA A 28 8.38 7.17 3.33
CA ALA A 28 8.89 7.56 2.01
C ALA A 28 8.52 9.00 1.66
N LEU A 29 7.43 9.52 2.23
CA LEU A 29 7.02 10.90 2.06
C LEU A 29 7.66 11.83 3.11
N GLY A 30 8.46 11.29 4.01
CA GLY A 30 9.11 12.07 5.06
C GLY A 30 8.17 12.50 6.18
N THR A 31 7.13 11.73 6.46
CA THR A 31 6.12 12.09 7.47
C THR A 31 5.75 10.90 8.34
N LYS A 32 5.12 11.20 9.49
CA LYS A 32 4.52 10.19 10.35
C LYS A 32 2.98 10.25 10.30
N ALA A 33 2.43 10.92 9.29
CA ALA A 33 0.99 11.11 9.15
C ALA A 33 0.31 9.85 8.59
N TYR A 34 0.36 8.76 9.32
CA TYR A 34 -0.19 7.47 8.89
C TYR A 34 -1.68 7.53 8.60
N ARG A 35 -2.43 8.28 9.41
CA ARG A 35 -3.87 8.46 9.20
C ARG A 35 -4.15 9.18 7.89
N ALA A 36 -3.35 10.20 7.56
CA ALA A 36 -3.52 10.94 6.31
C ALA A 36 -3.26 10.04 5.11
N VAL A 37 -2.29 9.12 5.22
CA VAL A 37 -2.05 8.12 4.17
C VAL A 37 -3.28 7.23 3.99
N GLY A 38 -3.85 6.75 5.11
CA GLY A 38 -5.08 5.95 5.07
C GLY A 38 -6.23 6.68 4.41
N ASN A 39 -6.41 7.96 4.75
CA ASN A 39 -7.45 8.78 4.14
C ASN A 39 -7.23 8.95 2.63
N ALA A 40 -5.98 9.13 2.20
CA ALA A 40 -5.65 9.22 0.79
C ALA A 40 -6.02 7.93 0.05
N MET A 41 -5.76 6.76 0.67
CA MET A 41 -6.12 5.48 0.07
C MET A 41 -7.64 5.36 -0.09
N ASN A 42 -8.40 5.79 0.91
CA ASN A 42 -9.86 5.74 0.86
C ASN A 42 -10.46 6.69 -0.18
N LYS A 43 -9.74 7.75 -0.53
CA LYS A 43 -10.19 8.74 -1.50
C LYS A 43 -9.64 8.51 -2.91
N ASN A 44 -8.93 7.40 -3.12
CA ASN A 44 -8.31 7.10 -4.41
C ASN A 44 -9.37 6.99 -5.51
N PRO A 45 -9.38 7.91 -6.51
CA PRO A 45 -10.38 7.88 -7.56
C PRO A 45 -10.06 6.91 -8.69
N ASP A 46 -8.85 6.38 -8.73
CA ASP A 46 -8.35 5.57 -9.84
C ASP A 46 -7.97 4.14 -9.45
N ALA A 47 -8.72 3.54 -8.52
CA ALA A 47 -8.47 2.15 -8.19
C ALA A 47 -8.96 1.24 -9.33
N PRO A 48 -8.24 0.17 -9.67
CA PRO A 48 -6.98 -0.29 -9.11
C PRO A 48 -5.73 0.19 -9.85
N ILE A 49 -5.85 1.18 -10.75
CA ILE A 49 -4.70 1.73 -11.48
C ILE A 49 -3.71 2.33 -10.48
N VAL A 50 -4.22 3.12 -9.53
CA VAL A 50 -3.46 3.46 -8.32
C VAL A 50 -3.74 2.34 -7.34
N PRO A 51 -2.78 1.43 -7.07
CA PRO A 51 -3.10 0.14 -6.45
C PRO A 51 -3.21 0.22 -4.93
N CYS A 52 -4.20 0.93 -4.43
CA CYS A 52 -4.37 1.08 -2.97
C CYS A 52 -4.67 -0.25 -2.27
N HIS A 53 -5.08 -1.28 -3.01
CA HIS A 53 -5.23 -2.63 -2.45
C HIS A 53 -3.89 -3.25 -2.03
N ARG A 54 -2.77 -2.70 -2.49
CA ARG A 54 -1.42 -3.18 -2.14
C ARG A 54 -0.86 -2.52 -0.88
N VAL A 55 -1.67 -1.74 -0.16
CA VAL A 55 -1.25 -1.11 1.09
C VAL A 55 -1.86 -1.85 2.25
N ILE A 56 -1.03 -2.34 3.16
CA ILE A 56 -1.46 -3.12 4.33
C ILE A 56 -0.84 -2.53 5.60
N ASN A 57 -1.22 -3.08 6.74
CA ASN A 57 -0.67 -2.64 8.04
C ASN A 57 0.77 -3.10 8.22
N ALA A 58 1.52 -2.36 9.03
CA ALA A 58 2.93 -2.64 9.27
C ALA A 58 3.20 -4.01 9.90
N ASN A 59 2.22 -4.59 10.56
CA ASN A 59 2.33 -5.93 11.14
C ASN A 59 1.96 -7.04 10.16
N GLY A 60 1.67 -6.71 8.90
CA GLY A 60 1.29 -7.68 7.88
C GLY A 60 -0.21 -7.95 7.77
N SER A 61 -1.02 -7.45 8.70
CA SER A 61 -2.47 -7.60 8.58
C SER A 61 -3.02 -6.76 7.44
N LEU A 62 -4.13 -7.20 6.84
CA LEU A 62 -4.63 -6.61 5.60
C LEU A 62 -5.07 -5.15 5.71
N GLY A 63 -5.61 -4.74 6.85
CA GLY A 63 -6.22 -3.42 6.97
C GLY A 63 -7.50 -3.32 6.16
N GLY A 64 -8.01 -2.10 6.03
CA GLY A 64 -9.25 -1.85 5.30
C GLY A 64 -9.04 -1.63 3.82
N TYR A 65 -10.14 -1.53 3.08
CA TYR A 65 -10.14 -1.19 1.68
C TYR A 65 -11.47 -0.50 1.35
N ALA A 66 -11.39 0.60 0.58
CA ALA A 66 -12.58 1.40 0.25
C ALA A 66 -13.68 0.59 -0.45
N TYR A 67 -13.30 -0.42 -1.22
CA TYR A 67 -14.22 -1.25 -1.98
C TYR A 67 -14.51 -2.60 -1.32
N GLY A 68 -14.15 -2.74 -0.05
CA GLY A 68 -14.41 -3.94 0.73
C GLY A 68 -13.24 -4.90 0.83
N LEU A 69 -13.13 -5.56 1.97
CA LEU A 69 -12.02 -6.45 2.26
C LEU A 69 -11.98 -7.66 1.32
N GLU A 70 -13.14 -8.20 0.97
CA GLU A 70 -13.20 -9.34 0.05
C GLU A 70 -12.58 -9.01 -1.30
N LYS A 71 -12.85 -7.82 -1.81
CA LYS A 71 -12.28 -7.38 -3.08
C LYS A 71 -10.78 -7.19 -2.97
N LYS A 72 -10.32 -6.65 -1.85
CA LYS A 72 -8.88 -6.51 -1.58
C LYS A 72 -8.19 -7.88 -1.62
N ILE A 73 -8.75 -8.86 -0.92
CA ILE A 73 -8.20 -10.21 -0.87
C ILE A 73 -8.16 -10.82 -2.28
N ARG A 74 -9.25 -10.67 -3.02
CA ARG A 74 -9.34 -11.21 -4.38
C ARG A 74 -8.29 -10.61 -5.29
N LEU A 75 -8.10 -9.29 -5.24
CA LEU A 75 -7.11 -8.61 -6.04
C LEU A 75 -5.70 -9.07 -5.69
N LEU A 76 -5.37 -9.13 -4.40
CA LEU A 76 -4.05 -9.56 -3.95
C LEU A 76 -3.76 -11.01 -4.36
N LYS A 77 -4.73 -11.89 -4.19
CA LYS A 77 -4.57 -13.29 -4.61
C LYS A 77 -4.38 -13.42 -6.12
N SER A 78 -5.10 -12.61 -6.89
CA SER A 78 -4.96 -12.63 -8.35
C SER A 78 -3.57 -12.18 -8.79
N GLU A 79 -2.87 -11.46 -7.93
CA GLU A 79 -1.50 -10.99 -8.18
C GLU A 79 -0.44 -11.96 -7.66
N GLY A 80 -0.85 -13.12 -7.17
CA GLY A 80 0.07 -14.14 -6.70
C GLY A 80 0.48 -14.04 -5.24
N ILE A 81 -0.18 -13.17 -4.48
CA ILE A 81 0.17 -12.98 -3.07
C ILE A 81 -0.59 -14.00 -2.22
N LYS A 82 0.14 -14.71 -1.38
CA LYS A 82 -0.46 -15.68 -0.46
C LYS A 82 -0.91 -14.97 0.82
N ILE A 83 -2.17 -15.18 1.17
CA ILE A 83 -2.77 -14.60 2.37
C ILE A 83 -3.11 -15.75 3.33
N LYS A 84 -2.62 -15.67 4.57
CA LYS A 84 -2.88 -16.67 5.58
C LYS A 84 -3.35 -15.99 6.86
N ASN A 85 -4.54 -16.37 7.35
CA ASN A 85 -5.13 -15.77 8.55
C ASN A 85 -5.23 -14.25 8.45
N HIS A 86 -5.62 -13.75 7.27
CA HIS A 86 -5.73 -12.33 6.96
C HIS A 86 -4.41 -11.56 7.12
N LYS A 87 -3.29 -12.27 6.97
CA LYS A 87 -1.96 -11.66 7.03
C LYS A 87 -1.14 -12.02 5.81
N ILE A 88 -0.22 -11.13 5.48
CA ILE A 88 0.72 -11.30 4.37
C ILE A 88 2.13 -11.31 4.96
N ASN A 89 2.98 -12.20 4.46
CA ASN A 89 4.37 -12.27 4.89
C ASN A 89 5.16 -11.12 4.25
N LEU A 90 5.43 -10.09 5.04
CA LEU A 90 6.15 -8.91 4.56
C LEU A 90 7.57 -9.25 4.11
N ASP A 91 8.23 -10.20 4.75
CA ASP A 91 9.59 -10.60 4.34
C ASP A 91 9.61 -11.10 2.89
N GLN A 92 8.50 -11.70 2.45
CA GLN A 92 8.39 -12.25 1.10
C GLN A 92 7.87 -11.25 0.09
N TYR A 93 6.91 -10.41 0.48
CA TYR A 93 6.14 -9.61 -0.48
C TYR A 93 6.32 -8.10 -0.38
N GLU A 94 7.02 -7.61 0.63
CA GLU A 94 7.13 -6.16 0.80
C GLU A 94 8.00 -5.52 -0.28
N PHE A 95 7.44 -4.47 -0.91
CA PHE A 95 8.19 -3.59 -1.80
C PHE A 95 8.85 -2.51 -0.95
N VAL A 96 10.15 -2.32 -1.09
CA VAL A 96 10.89 -1.30 -0.36
C VAL A 96 11.14 -0.11 -1.27
N PHE A 97 10.67 1.06 -0.86
CA PHE A 97 10.95 2.28 -1.62
C PHE A 97 12.42 2.61 -1.45
N LYS A 98 13.10 2.86 -2.57
CA LYS A 98 14.46 3.34 -2.52
C LYS A 98 14.43 4.78 -2.05
N MET A 99 14.93 5.01 -0.85
CA MET A 99 15.16 6.36 -0.37
C MET A 99 16.27 6.95 -1.24
N LYS A 100 16.03 8.15 -1.74
CA LYS A 100 17.05 8.85 -2.49
C LYS A 100 18.20 9.12 -1.54
N GLU A 101 19.31 8.43 -1.76
CA GLU A 101 20.47 8.67 -0.93
C GLU A 101 21.04 10.05 -1.24
N SER A 102 21.04 10.88 -0.21
CA SER A 102 21.80 12.12 -0.30
C SER A 102 23.25 11.77 -0.02
N VAL A 103 23.97 11.67 -1.06
CA VAL A 103 25.41 11.43 -0.95
C VAL A 103 26.11 12.74 -0.96
#